data_ba5e3423b6c0bb842a85ebc131ca5710
#
_entry.id   ba5e3423b6c0bb842a85ebc131ca5710
#
_cell.length_a   1.000
_cell.length_b   1.000
_cell.length_c   1.000
_cell.angle_alpha   90.00
_cell.angle_beta   90.00
_cell.angle_gamma   90.00
#
_symmetry.space_group_name_H-M   'P 1'
#
loop_
_entity.id
_entity.type
_entity.pdbx_description
1 polymer ?
#
loop_
_entity_poly.entity_id
_entity_poly.type
_entity_poly.pdbx_seq_one_letter_code
_entity_poly.pdbx_strand_id
1 'polypeptide(L)'
;MRYTKGYFADFPVIEYGGKIARDIMSRPKIKDQLMNSPTAFYDYVIEDGQRPDQLAYLYYDDPQLVWLIFLANNIVDPYYDWPLTQNQFGGFLISKYGTVEAAMAKVLHYKHNTKGTLISKDTYDLNATFGKIVAGQYTAVYAYDYENDLNETKRKIKLIDARLANKAKGLLREVMIG
;
A
#
# COMPACT_ATOMS: atom_id res chain seq x y z
N MET A 1 -19.23 -1.13 29.01
CA MET A 1 -18.18 -1.11 27.97
C MET A 1 -18.39 -2.35 27.09
N ARG A 2 -18.86 -2.23 25.85
CA ARG A 2 -18.96 -3.37 24.93
C ARG A 2 -17.54 -3.64 24.43
N TYR A 3 -16.94 -4.72 24.84
CA TYR A 3 -15.72 -5.22 24.22
C TYR A 3 -16.04 -5.60 22.79
N THR A 4 -15.68 -4.79 21.83
CA THR A 4 -15.67 -5.15 20.42
C THR A 4 -14.67 -6.30 20.25
N LYS A 5 -15.14 -7.46 19.78
CA LYS A 5 -14.26 -8.58 19.49
C LYS A 5 -13.25 -8.12 18.44
N GLY A 6 -11.97 -8.29 18.70
CA GLY A 6 -10.92 -7.96 17.73
C GLY A 6 -11.03 -8.76 16.43
N TYR A 7 -10.41 -8.28 15.37
CA TYR A 7 -10.42 -8.87 14.02
C TYR A 7 -10.24 -10.40 14.01
N PHE A 8 -9.24 -10.92 14.73
CA PHE A 8 -8.95 -12.36 14.79
C PHE A 8 -9.98 -13.20 15.56
N ALA A 9 -10.92 -12.57 16.27
CA ALA A 9 -11.92 -13.31 17.04
C ALA A 9 -12.92 -14.09 16.17
N ASP A 10 -13.10 -13.67 14.93
CA ASP A 10 -14.02 -14.29 13.97
C ASP A 10 -13.31 -15.29 13.02
N PHE A 11 -11.99 -15.53 13.19
CA PHE A 11 -11.23 -16.50 12.40
C PHE A 11 -11.58 -17.95 12.77
N PRO A 12 -11.51 -18.90 11.82
CA PRO A 12 -11.80 -20.31 12.05
C PRO A 12 -10.99 -20.88 13.21
N VAL A 13 -11.59 -21.82 13.91
CA VAL A 13 -10.93 -22.56 14.98
C VAL A 13 -10.44 -23.88 14.43
N ILE A 14 -9.16 -24.17 14.58
CA ILE A 14 -8.50 -25.38 14.12
C ILE A 14 -7.85 -26.11 15.30
N GLU A 15 -7.67 -27.40 15.16
CA GLU A 15 -6.84 -28.18 16.07
C GLU A 15 -5.41 -28.25 15.51
N TYR A 16 -4.44 -27.77 16.30
CA TYR A 16 -3.03 -27.81 15.96
C TYR A 16 -2.21 -28.33 17.14
N GLY A 17 -1.49 -29.43 16.94
CA GLY A 17 -0.66 -30.05 17.99
C GLY A 17 -1.46 -30.47 19.23
N GLY A 18 -2.70 -30.94 19.08
CA GLY A 18 -3.58 -31.35 20.19
C GLY A 18 -4.15 -30.16 20.99
N LYS A 19 -4.04 -28.94 20.50
CA LYS A 19 -4.59 -27.71 21.11
C LYS A 19 -5.51 -26.98 20.15
N ILE A 20 -6.52 -26.35 20.72
CA ILE A 20 -7.42 -25.47 19.96
C ILE A 20 -6.71 -24.13 19.69
N ALA A 21 -6.61 -23.75 18.43
CA ALA A 21 -6.00 -22.50 17.98
C ALA A 21 -6.88 -21.77 16.96
N ARG A 22 -6.64 -20.46 16.77
CA ARG A 22 -7.25 -19.69 15.68
C ARG A 22 -6.39 -19.80 14.42
N ASP A 23 -7.02 -20.07 13.27
CA ASP A 23 -6.34 -20.08 11.98
C ASP A 23 -6.12 -18.65 11.48
N ILE A 24 -5.05 -18.03 11.93
CA ILE A 24 -4.65 -16.68 11.48
C ILE A 24 -4.01 -16.66 10.09
N MET A 25 -3.80 -17.82 9.46
CA MET A 25 -3.26 -17.93 8.10
C MET A 25 -4.33 -17.72 7.03
N SER A 26 -5.60 -17.89 7.41
CA SER A 26 -6.72 -17.57 6.52
C SER A 26 -6.71 -16.10 6.14
N ARG A 27 -6.78 -15.80 4.84
CA ARG A 27 -6.85 -14.43 4.32
C ARG A 27 -8.23 -14.17 3.73
N PRO A 28 -9.06 -13.32 4.37
CA PRO A 28 -10.32 -12.91 3.78
C PRO A 28 -10.06 -12.07 2.53
N LYS A 29 -10.96 -12.20 1.57
CA LYS A 29 -10.98 -11.32 0.38
C LYS A 29 -12.32 -10.60 0.32
N ILE A 30 -12.29 -9.34 -0.10
CA ILE A 30 -13.52 -8.63 -0.46
C ILE A 30 -14.07 -9.29 -1.73
N LYS A 31 -15.37 -9.60 -1.74
CA LYS A 31 -16.02 -10.19 -2.93
C LYS A 31 -15.85 -9.25 -4.13
N ASP A 32 -15.55 -9.82 -5.29
CA ASP A 32 -15.33 -9.07 -6.54
C ASP A 32 -16.54 -8.18 -6.90
N GLN A 33 -17.75 -8.58 -6.55
CA GLN A 33 -18.95 -7.77 -6.73
C GLN A 33 -18.89 -6.44 -5.97
N LEU A 34 -18.30 -6.42 -4.77
CA LEU A 34 -18.13 -5.19 -3.99
C LEU A 34 -16.98 -4.36 -4.56
N MET A 35 -15.88 -5.00 -4.95
CA MET A 35 -14.72 -4.33 -5.55
C MET A 35 -15.06 -3.62 -6.86
N ASN A 36 -15.99 -4.17 -7.63
CA ASN A 36 -16.42 -3.62 -8.92
C ASN A 36 -17.59 -2.62 -8.80
N SER A 37 -18.09 -2.35 -7.59
CA SER A 37 -19.15 -1.36 -7.39
C SER A 37 -18.58 0.05 -7.30
N PRO A 38 -18.90 0.96 -8.24
CA PRO A 38 -18.37 2.32 -8.26
C PRO A 38 -18.81 3.16 -7.05
N THR A 39 -19.87 2.77 -6.36
CA THR A 39 -20.41 3.47 -5.19
C THR A 39 -19.96 2.89 -3.86
N ALA A 40 -19.15 1.81 -3.89
CA ALA A 40 -18.70 1.14 -2.68
C ALA A 40 -17.42 1.75 -2.08
N PHE A 41 -16.71 2.57 -2.84
CA PHE A 41 -15.42 3.10 -2.44
C PHE A 41 -15.36 4.62 -2.64
N TYR A 42 -14.59 5.27 -1.77
CA TYR A 42 -14.18 6.66 -1.88
C TYR A 42 -12.66 6.73 -2.02
N ASP A 43 -12.20 7.55 -2.97
CA ASP A 43 -10.77 7.85 -3.08
C ASP A 43 -10.36 8.76 -1.92
N TYR A 44 -9.27 8.42 -1.26
CA TYR A 44 -8.73 9.16 -0.13
C TYR A 44 -7.22 9.33 -0.28
N VAL A 45 -6.70 10.48 0.13
CA VAL A 45 -5.27 10.76 0.16
C VAL A 45 -4.82 10.84 1.61
N ILE A 46 -3.94 9.94 2.02
CA ILE A 46 -3.39 9.87 3.37
C ILE A 46 -2.55 11.12 3.64
N GLU A 47 -2.85 11.83 4.72
CA GLU A 47 -2.08 12.98 5.19
C GLU A 47 -0.72 12.53 5.77
N ASP A 48 0.26 13.46 5.81
CA ASP A 48 1.57 13.15 6.37
C ASP A 48 1.45 12.81 7.87
N GLY A 49 2.01 11.68 8.26
CA GLY A 49 1.96 11.19 9.64
C GLY A 49 0.63 10.56 10.06
N GLN A 50 -0.37 10.50 9.21
CA GLN A 50 -1.66 9.89 9.53
C GLN A 50 -1.51 8.36 9.67
N ARG A 51 -1.91 7.83 10.82
CA ARG A 51 -1.85 6.41 11.12
C ARG A 51 -3.12 5.68 10.65
N PRO A 52 -3.02 4.39 10.28
CA PRO A 52 -4.17 3.61 9.80
C PRO A 52 -5.31 3.51 10.83
N ASP A 53 -4.98 3.35 12.12
CA ASP A 53 -5.96 3.26 13.21
C ASP A 53 -6.67 4.60 13.46
N GLN A 54 -5.97 5.71 13.33
CA GLN A 54 -6.56 7.05 13.40
C GLN A 54 -7.50 7.29 12.21
N LEU A 55 -7.10 6.90 11.00
CA LEU A 55 -7.96 7.00 9.83
C LEU A 55 -9.21 6.14 9.97
N ALA A 56 -9.08 4.90 10.48
CA ALA A 56 -10.23 4.04 10.73
C ALA A 56 -11.19 4.64 11.76
N TYR A 57 -10.67 5.24 12.82
CA TYR A 57 -11.48 5.96 13.80
C TYR A 57 -12.19 7.17 13.19
N LEU A 58 -11.47 8.00 12.45
CA LEU A 58 -12.04 9.21 11.83
C LEU A 58 -13.16 8.90 10.83
N TYR A 59 -13.00 7.83 10.06
CA TYR A 59 -13.91 7.53 8.95
C TYR A 59 -15.02 6.54 9.33
N TYR A 60 -14.73 5.55 10.19
CA TYR A 60 -15.67 4.49 10.58
C TYR A 60 -16.15 4.61 12.04
N ASP A 61 -15.64 5.57 12.82
CA ASP A 61 -15.87 5.70 14.27
C ASP A 61 -15.46 4.42 15.06
N ASP A 62 -14.57 3.60 14.47
CA ASP A 62 -14.09 2.35 15.08
C ASP A 62 -12.64 2.08 14.63
N PRO A 63 -11.63 2.26 15.50
CA PRO A 63 -10.23 2.00 15.15
C PRO A 63 -9.96 0.51 14.87
N GLN A 64 -10.84 -0.40 15.30
CA GLN A 64 -10.73 -1.83 15.02
C GLN A 64 -11.01 -2.16 13.54
N LEU A 65 -11.60 -1.22 12.77
CA LEU A 65 -11.88 -1.41 11.34
C LEU A 65 -10.69 -1.08 10.43
N VAL A 66 -9.49 -0.89 10.98
CA VAL A 66 -8.25 -0.70 10.21
C VAL A 66 -8.03 -1.81 9.17
N TRP A 67 -8.44 -3.04 9.47
CA TRP A 67 -8.34 -4.17 8.56
C TRP A 67 -9.18 -3.98 7.27
N LEU A 68 -10.29 -3.22 7.32
CA LEU A 68 -11.06 -2.87 6.12
C LEU A 68 -10.25 -1.99 5.16
N ILE A 69 -9.49 -1.03 5.70
CA ILE A 69 -8.60 -0.17 4.93
C ILE A 69 -7.52 -1.03 4.26
N PHE A 70 -6.89 -1.91 5.01
CA PHE A 70 -5.84 -2.79 4.48
C PHE A 70 -6.38 -3.72 3.40
N LEU A 71 -7.53 -4.33 3.65
CA LEU A 71 -8.16 -5.25 2.71
C LEU A 71 -8.61 -4.55 1.41
N ALA A 72 -9.17 -3.34 1.51
CA ALA A 72 -9.63 -2.56 0.36
C ALA A 72 -8.48 -2.14 -0.57
N ASN A 73 -7.27 -1.99 -0.02
CA ASN A 73 -6.10 -1.52 -0.73
C ASN A 73 -5.03 -2.61 -0.95
N ASN A 74 -5.36 -3.86 -0.63
CA ASN A 74 -4.45 -5.00 -0.72
C ASN A 74 -3.13 -4.77 0.06
N ILE A 75 -3.20 -4.04 1.18
CA ILE A 75 -2.07 -3.80 2.08
C ILE A 75 -1.84 -5.09 2.88
N VAL A 76 -0.72 -5.74 2.64
CA VAL A 76 -0.34 -7.00 3.29
C VAL A 76 0.59 -6.75 4.47
N ASP A 77 1.55 -5.87 4.28
CA ASP A 77 2.48 -5.45 5.31
C ASP A 77 2.39 -3.94 5.52
N PRO A 78 1.64 -3.48 6.55
CA PRO A 78 1.47 -2.05 6.81
C PRO A 78 2.77 -1.30 7.05
N TYR A 79 3.84 -1.99 7.47
CA TYR A 79 5.13 -1.38 7.70
C TYR A 79 5.79 -0.92 6.39
N TYR A 80 5.63 -1.71 5.31
CA TYR A 80 6.20 -1.39 4.00
C TYR A 80 5.20 -0.75 3.04
N ASP A 81 3.91 -1.10 3.15
CA ASP A 81 2.87 -0.67 2.21
C ASP A 81 2.24 0.67 2.59
N TRP A 82 2.32 1.09 3.87
CA TRP A 82 1.85 2.40 4.30
C TRP A 82 2.86 3.51 3.92
N PRO A 83 2.39 4.71 3.53
CA PRO A 83 3.30 5.79 3.15
C PRO A 83 4.15 6.23 4.34
N LEU A 84 5.42 6.46 4.06
CA LEU A 84 6.36 7.02 5.04
C LEU A 84 6.05 8.50 5.26
N THR A 85 6.23 8.96 6.50
CA THR A 85 6.26 10.39 6.80
C THR A 85 7.49 11.04 6.19
N GLN A 86 7.52 12.37 6.07
CA GLN A 86 8.70 13.08 5.54
C GLN A 86 9.98 12.73 6.32
N ASN A 87 9.91 12.65 7.65
CA ASN A 87 11.07 12.30 8.47
C ASN A 87 11.51 10.85 8.24
N GLN A 88 10.57 9.91 8.16
CA GLN A 88 10.89 8.50 7.87
C GLN A 88 11.44 8.33 6.46
N PHE A 89 10.91 9.06 5.49
CA PHE A 89 11.39 9.05 4.11
C PHE A 89 12.84 9.55 4.02
N GLY A 90 13.18 10.64 4.72
CA GLY A 90 14.56 11.09 4.84
C GLY A 90 15.49 10.02 5.43
N GLY A 91 15.08 9.38 6.53
CA GLY A 91 15.80 8.25 7.13
C GLY A 91 15.98 7.05 6.18
N PHE A 92 14.93 6.70 5.42
CA PHE A 92 14.99 5.67 4.40
C PHE A 92 16.00 5.99 3.30
N LEU A 93 16.01 7.24 2.78
CA LEU A 93 16.99 7.66 1.78
C LEU A 93 18.43 7.60 2.30
N ILE A 94 18.67 8.05 3.53
CA ILE A 94 19.99 7.98 4.17
C ILE A 94 20.43 6.50 4.29
N SER A 95 19.55 5.63 4.74
CA SER A 95 19.86 4.21 4.88
C SER A 95 20.19 3.53 3.55
N LYS A 96 19.50 3.93 2.45
CA LYS A 96 19.63 3.29 1.14
C LYS A 96 20.74 3.89 0.27
N TYR A 97 20.98 5.20 0.38
CA TYR A 97 21.84 5.95 -0.52
C TYR A 97 23.01 6.66 0.20
N GLY A 98 23.06 6.61 1.52
CA GLY A 98 24.07 7.26 2.36
C GLY A 98 23.67 8.67 2.78
N THR A 99 23.22 9.52 1.86
CA THR A 99 22.68 10.87 2.14
C THR A 99 21.52 11.18 1.21
N VAL A 100 20.72 12.19 1.56
CA VAL A 100 19.62 12.68 0.71
C VAL A 100 20.18 13.31 -0.58
N GLU A 101 21.28 14.05 -0.48
CA GLU A 101 21.96 14.67 -1.62
C GLU A 101 22.49 13.60 -2.58
N ALA A 102 23.00 12.48 -2.08
CA ALA A 102 23.44 11.37 -2.91
C ALA A 102 22.25 10.75 -3.67
N ALA A 103 21.07 10.65 -3.04
CA ALA A 103 19.84 10.19 -3.71
C ALA A 103 19.38 11.18 -4.81
N MET A 104 19.49 12.50 -4.55
CA MET A 104 19.16 13.54 -5.53
C MET A 104 20.11 13.56 -6.72
N ALA A 105 21.37 13.18 -6.54
CA ALA A 105 22.37 13.17 -7.61
C ALA A 105 22.42 11.83 -8.39
N LYS A 106 21.91 10.75 -7.82
CA LYS A 106 22.01 9.40 -8.40
C LYS A 106 20.89 9.16 -9.41
N VAL A 107 21.23 8.97 -10.68
CA VAL A 107 20.29 8.51 -11.71
C VAL A 107 20.05 7.02 -11.55
N LEU A 108 18.77 6.63 -11.38
CA LEU A 108 18.34 5.20 -11.30
C LEU A 108 17.82 4.70 -12.64
N HIS A 109 16.98 5.50 -13.28
CA HIS A 109 16.25 5.10 -14.47
C HIS A 109 16.27 6.23 -15.51
N TYR A 110 15.93 5.87 -16.73
CA TYR A 110 15.62 6.82 -17.79
C TYR A 110 14.19 6.58 -18.26
N LYS A 111 13.38 7.64 -18.30
CA LYS A 111 11.99 7.60 -18.75
C LYS A 111 11.91 8.02 -20.20
N HIS A 112 11.31 7.18 -21.04
CA HIS A 112 11.05 7.52 -22.44
C HIS A 112 9.96 8.57 -22.52
N ASN A 113 10.26 9.72 -23.11
CA ASN A 113 9.41 10.92 -23.07
C ASN A 113 8.03 10.72 -23.73
N THR A 114 7.95 9.92 -24.78
CA THR A 114 6.68 9.67 -25.48
C THR A 114 5.94 8.44 -24.96
N LYS A 115 6.68 7.33 -24.66
CA LYS A 115 6.07 6.06 -24.25
C LYS A 115 5.86 5.95 -22.75
N GLY A 116 6.50 6.79 -21.94
CA GLY A 116 6.47 6.74 -20.49
C GLY A 116 7.16 5.53 -19.86
N THR A 117 7.77 4.64 -20.66
CA THR A 117 8.46 3.45 -20.16
C THR A 117 9.77 3.82 -19.48
N LEU A 118 10.06 3.12 -18.37
CA LEU A 118 11.30 3.26 -17.62
C LEU A 118 12.29 2.18 -18.06
N ILE A 119 13.55 2.56 -18.25
CA ILE A 119 14.67 1.64 -18.43
C ILE A 119 15.74 1.94 -17.37
N SER A 120 16.48 0.91 -16.93
CA SER A 120 17.57 1.12 -15.96
C SER A 120 18.70 1.95 -16.56
N LYS A 121 19.48 2.59 -15.71
CA LYS A 121 20.67 3.33 -16.15
C LYS A 121 21.61 2.46 -16.97
N ASP A 122 21.86 1.20 -16.55
CA ASP A 122 22.76 0.29 -17.25
C ASP A 122 22.24 -0.08 -18.65
N THR A 123 20.92 -0.28 -18.78
CA THR A 123 20.29 -0.53 -20.09
C THR A 123 20.39 0.70 -20.99
N TYR A 124 20.23 1.90 -20.44
CA TYR A 124 20.39 3.14 -21.18
C TYR A 124 21.82 3.30 -21.68
N ASP A 125 22.81 3.14 -20.80
CA ASP A 125 24.23 3.29 -21.13
C ASP A 125 24.66 2.28 -22.20
N LEU A 126 24.20 1.04 -22.10
CA LEU A 126 24.43 0.00 -23.10
C LEU A 126 23.83 0.39 -24.47
N ASN A 127 22.58 0.81 -24.49
CA ASN A 127 21.91 1.25 -25.74
C ASN A 127 22.57 2.50 -26.33
N ALA A 128 23.05 3.42 -25.50
CA ALA A 128 23.80 4.59 -25.94
C ALA A 128 25.13 4.20 -26.62
N THR A 129 25.86 3.24 -26.04
CA THR A 129 27.09 2.68 -26.60
C THR A 129 26.86 2.07 -27.99
N PHE A 130 25.71 1.44 -28.22
CA PHE A 130 25.32 0.91 -29.52
C PHE A 130 24.63 1.91 -30.46
N GLY A 131 24.59 3.19 -30.11
CA GLY A 131 23.97 4.24 -30.94
C GLY A 131 22.45 4.10 -31.10
N LYS A 132 21.77 3.39 -30.18
CA LYS A 132 20.32 3.15 -30.22
C LYS A 132 19.50 4.22 -29.52
N ILE A 133 20.16 5.20 -28.87
CA ILE A 133 19.51 6.31 -28.16
C ILE A 133 19.49 7.54 -29.05
N VAL A 134 18.32 8.11 -29.26
CA VAL A 134 18.14 9.41 -29.95
C VAL A 134 18.15 10.52 -28.92
N ALA A 135 18.83 11.61 -29.25
CA ALA A 135 18.91 12.80 -28.38
C ALA A 135 17.50 13.30 -28.03
N GLY A 136 17.25 13.61 -26.76
CA GLY A 136 15.95 14.09 -26.28
C GLY A 136 14.86 13.03 -26.15
N GLN A 137 15.14 11.77 -26.42
CA GLN A 137 14.17 10.67 -26.32
C GLN A 137 13.90 10.23 -24.87
N TYR A 138 14.85 10.43 -23.98
CA TYR A 138 14.79 10.01 -22.59
C TYR A 138 15.11 11.15 -21.64
N THR A 139 14.47 11.12 -20.47
CA THR A 139 14.75 12.02 -19.33
C THR A 139 15.26 11.17 -18.17
N ALA A 140 16.32 11.65 -17.51
CA ALA A 140 16.87 10.99 -16.31
C ALA A 140 15.87 11.07 -15.16
N VAL A 141 15.71 9.95 -14.45
CA VAL A 141 14.91 9.83 -13.21
C VAL A 141 15.88 9.57 -12.07
N TYR A 142 15.96 10.51 -11.15
CA TYR A 142 16.83 10.44 -10.00
C TYR A 142 16.26 9.55 -8.91
N ALA A 143 17.14 9.02 -8.05
CA ALA A 143 16.73 8.11 -6.98
C ALA A 143 15.72 8.77 -6.04
N TYR A 144 15.92 10.01 -5.66
CA TYR A 144 15.00 10.78 -4.82
C TYR A 144 13.59 10.83 -5.43
N ASP A 145 13.49 11.25 -6.70
CA ASP A 145 12.20 11.41 -7.38
C ASP A 145 11.48 10.07 -7.52
N TYR A 146 12.22 9.02 -7.87
CA TYR A 146 11.66 7.67 -8.01
C TYR A 146 11.08 7.13 -6.70
N GLU A 147 11.84 7.24 -5.60
CA GLU A 147 11.38 6.77 -4.28
C GLU A 147 10.24 7.63 -3.74
N ASN A 148 10.28 8.94 -3.99
CA ASN A 148 9.20 9.85 -3.62
C ASN A 148 7.90 9.53 -4.36
N ASP A 149 7.96 9.29 -5.67
CA ASP A 149 6.80 8.90 -6.46
C ASP A 149 6.18 7.58 -5.97
N LEU A 150 7.03 6.61 -5.59
CA LEU A 150 6.55 5.37 -4.97
C LEU A 150 5.85 5.63 -3.64
N ASN A 151 6.41 6.48 -2.78
CA ASN A 151 5.81 6.85 -1.51
C ASN A 151 4.49 7.61 -1.68
N GLU A 152 4.43 8.57 -2.61
CA GLU A 152 3.22 9.32 -2.93
C GLU A 152 2.12 8.46 -3.58
N THR A 153 2.50 7.43 -4.32
CA THR A 153 1.54 6.45 -4.86
C THR A 153 0.82 5.71 -3.73
N LYS A 154 1.53 5.38 -2.64
CA LYS A 154 0.95 4.72 -1.45
C LYS A 154 -0.03 5.60 -0.69
N ARG A 155 0.04 6.93 -0.82
CA ARG A 155 -0.92 7.85 -0.18
C ARG A 155 -2.31 7.78 -0.78
N LYS A 156 -2.42 7.34 -2.03
CA LYS A 156 -3.70 7.25 -2.75
C LYS A 156 -4.35 5.91 -2.45
N ILE A 157 -5.34 5.93 -1.56
CA ILE A 157 -6.06 4.73 -1.13
C ILE A 157 -7.56 4.85 -1.40
N LYS A 158 -8.24 3.73 -1.30
CA LYS A 158 -9.70 3.63 -1.34
C LYS A 158 -10.23 3.26 0.03
N LEU A 159 -11.25 3.97 0.48
CA LEU A 159 -12.02 3.65 1.68
C LEU A 159 -13.35 3.04 1.29
N ILE A 160 -13.76 1.95 1.93
CA ILE A 160 -15.10 1.39 1.76
C ILE A 160 -16.10 2.36 2.37
N ASP A 161 -17.23 2.60 1.70
CA ASP A 161 -18.32 3.44 2.23
C ASP A 161 -18.68 3.00 3.66
N ALA A 162 -18.72 3.96 4.59
CA ALA A 162 -18.98 3.69 6.01
C ALA A 162 -20.33 2.95 6.22
N ARG A 163 -21.33 3.18 5.36
CA ARG A 163 -22.63 2.47 5.39
C ARG A 163 -22.47 0.98 5.09
N LEU A 164 -21.45 0.59 4.32
CA LEU A 164 -21.15 -0.78 3.96
C LEU A 164 -20.17 -1.45 4.96
N ALA A 165 -19.51 -0.68 5.82
CA ALA A 165 -18.54 -1.21 6.78
C ALA A 165 -19.16 -2.25 7.72
N ASN A 166 -20.36 -1.99 8.24
CA ASN A 166 -21.08 -2.93 9.09
C ASN A 166 -21.50 -4.21 8.32
N LYS A 167 -21.88 -4.07 7.06
CA LYS A 167 -22.21 -5.21 6.18
C LYS A 167 -20.94 -6.01 5.85
N ALA A 168 -19.82 -5.35 5.59
CA ALA A 168 -18.53 -6.00 5.37
C ALA A 168 -18.08 -6.78 6.61
N LYS A 169 -18.30 -6.26 7.81
CA LYS A 169 -18.03 -6.92 9.09
C LYS A 169 -18.89 -8.18 9.28
N GLY A 170 -20.16 -8.14 8.86
CA GLY A 170 -21.06 -9.32 8.86
C GLY A 170 -20.62 -10.38 7.84
N LEU A 171 -20.30 -9.94 6.61
CA LEU A 171 -19.82 -10.83 5.55
C LEU A 171 -18.47 -11.49 5.89
N LEU A 172 -17.57 -10.78 6.58
CA LEU A 172 -16.33 -11.38 7.07
C LEU A 172 -16.61 -12.59 7.97
N ARG A 173 -17.57 -12.45 8.89
CA ARG A 173 -17.98 -13.55 9.77
C ARG A 173 -18.52 -14.73 8.98
N GLU A 174 -19.38 -14.49 8.00
CA GLU A 174 -19.95 -15.56 7.16
C GLU A 174 -18.87 -16.31 6.36
N VAL A 175 -17.91 -15.57 5.79
CA VAL A 175 -16.81 -16.16 5.01
C VAL A 175 -15.81 -16.91 5.89
N MET A 176 -15.64 -16.49 7.17
CA MET A 176 -14.69 -17.09 8.10
C MET A 176 -15.27 -18.27 8.90
N ILE A 177 -16.59 -18.40 8.97
CA ILE A 177 -17.28 -19.47 9.72
C ILE A 177 -17.72 -20.60 8.78
N GLY A 178 -17.75 -20.38 7.48
CA GLY A 178 -18.00 -21.41 6.46
C GLY A 178 -16.76 -22.22 6.17
#